data_2b76df1b1b5dd1672c6323e4ea0b16ef
#
_entry.id   2b76df1b1b5dd1672c6323e4ea0b16ef
#
_cell.length_a   1.000
_cell.length_b   1.000
_cell.length_c   1.000
_cell.angle_alpha   90.00
_cell.angle_beta   90.00
_cell.angle_gamma   90.00
#
_symmetry.space_group_name_H-M   'P 1'
#
loop_
_entity.id
_entity.type
_entity.pdbx_description
1 polymer ?
#
loop_
_entity_poly.entity_id
_entity_poly.type
_entity_poly.pdbx_seq_one_letter_code
_entity_poly.pdbx_strand_id
1 'polypeptide(L)'
;MTQTQATRIVRIGSAHGLHARPAKLFAQAAKDAGIPVTIAKDGGTPANAASILGVIALGIDQGDEITLSADGDGAERVLDSLSDLLAADHDA
;
A
#
# COMPACT_ATOMS: atom_id res chain seq x y z
N MET A 1 -15.35 -22.98 1.56
CA MET A 1 -13.93 -22.61 1.53
C MET A 1 -13.77 -21.15 1.90
N THR A 2 -12.95 -20.88 2.88
CA THR A 2 -12.78 -19.53 3.38
C THR A 2 -11.67 -18.82 2.62
N GLN A 3 -11.99 -17.63 2.08
CA GLN A 3 -10.97 -16.79 1.47
C GLN A 3 -10.44 -15.84 2.53
N THR A 4 -9.12 -15.72 2.56
CA THR A 4 -8.44 -14.82 3.51
C THR A 4 -7.97 -13.54 2.84
N GLN A 5 -8.50 -13.24 1.66
CA GLN A 5 -8.19 -12.03 0.95
C GLN A 5 -8.96 -10.84 1.53
N ALA A 6 -8.26 -9.73 1.72
CA ALA A 6 -8.85 -8.49 2.18
C ALA A 6 -8.44 -7.36 1.22
N THR A 7 -9.25 -6.33 1.15
CA THR A 7 -9.03 -5.19 0.27
C THR A 7 -9.37 -3.90 1.02
N ARG A 8 -8.58 -2.84 0.77
CA ARG A 8 -8.83 -1.51 1.33
C ARG A 8 -8.59 -0.46 0.26
N ILE A 9 -9.43 0.55 0.23
CA ILE A 9 -9.24 1.73 -0.62
C ILE A 9 -8.74 2.83 0.30
N VAL A 10 -7.59 3.44 -0.05
CA VAL A 10 -6.92 4.43 0.78
C VAL A 10 -6.60 5.66 -0.05
N ARG A 11 -6.80 6.84 0.54
CA ARG A 11 -6.38 8.09 -0.07
C ARG A 11 -5.01 8.46 0.49
N ILE A 12 -4.11 8.83 -0.40
CA ILE A 12 -2.72 9.15 -0.02
C ILE A 12 -2.65 10.49 0.68
N GLY A 13 -2.09 10.52 1.89
CA GLY A 13 -1.97 11.73 2.70
C GLY A 13 -0.66 12.47 2.58
N SER A 14 0.40 11.80 2.10
CA SER A 14 1.71 12.44 1.98
C SER A 14 1.69 13.56 0.96
N ALA A 15 2.26 14.72 1.33
CA ALA A 15 2.24 15.92 0.49
C ALA A 15 2.91 15.70 -0.88
N HIS A 16 3.84 14.78 -0.98
CA HIS A 16 4.56 14.49 -2.21
C HIS A 16 4.21 13.13 -2.81
N GLY A 17 3.12 12.51 -2.32
CA GLY A 17 2.70 11.20 -2.82
C GLY A 17 3.64 10.08 -2.39
N LEU A 18 3.61 8.97 -3.12
CA LEU A 18 4.48 7.82 -2.83
C LEU A 18 5.78 7.90 -3.64
N HIS A 19 6.59 8.92 -3.37
CA HIS A 19 7.93 8.99 -3.92
C HIS A 19 8.90 8.21 -3.02
N ALA A 20 10.21 8.39 -3.18
CA ALA A 20 11.22 7.50 -2.61
C ALA A 20 11.06 7.22 -1.11
N ARG A 21 10.90 8.26 -0.29
CA ARG A 21 10.88 8.08 1.17
C ARG A 21 9.62 7.37 1.69
N PRO A 22 8.40 7.86 1.37
CA PRO A 22 7.20 7.14 1.79
C PRO A 22 7.09 5.76 1.15
N ALA A 23 7.53 5.60 -0.10
CA ALA A 23 7.50 4.31 -0.78
C ALA A 23 8.41 3.31 -0.07
N LYS A 24 9.57 3.74 0.40
CA LYS A 24 10.49 2.88 1.13
C LYS A 24 9.86 2.40 2.45
N LEU A 25 9.26 3.32 3.19
CA LEU A 25 8.60 2.97 4.45
C LEU A 25 7.45 1.98 4.22
N PHE A 26 6.65 2.24 3.21
CA PHE A 26 5.52 1.40 2.87
C PHE A 26 5.98 0.01 2.43
N ALA A 27 6.96 -0.06 1.54
CA ALA A 27 7.45 -1.33 1.01
C ALA A 27 8.08 -2.18 2.13
N GLN A 28 8.80 -1.55 3.05
CA GLN A 28 9.38 -2.26 4.18
C GLN A 28 8.29 -2.83 5.08
N ALA A 29 7.26 -2.05 5.36
CA ALA A 29 6.14 -2.51 6.19
C ALA A 29 5.40 -3.66 5.51
N ALA A 30 5.20 -3.58 4.19
CA ALA A 30 4.55 -4.64 3.43
C ALA A 30 5.38 -5.93 3.45
N LYS A 31 6.69 -5.80 3.34
CA LYS A 31 7.59 -6.94 3.39
C LYS A 31 7.57 -7.59 4.77
N ASP A 32 7.56 -6.78 5.82
CA ASP A 32 7.56 -7.28 7.20
C ASP A 32 6.24 -7.94 7.58
N ALA A 33 5.18 -7.69 6.82
CA ALA A 33 3.88 -8.30 7.08
C ALA A 33 3.88 -9.82 6.90
N GLY A 34 4.77 -10.34 6.06
CA GLY A 34 4.91 -11.78 5.88
C GLY A 34 3.85 -12.44 5.02
N ILE A 35 2.96 -11.67 4.42
CA ILE A 35 1.94 -12.17 3.48
C ILE A 35 1.98 -11.33 2.21
N PRO A 36 1.52 -11.89 1.07
CA PRO A 36 1.50 -11.12 -0.18
C PRO A 36 0.55 -9.93 -0.09
N VAL A 37 1.07 -8.75 -0.46
CA VAL A 37 0.27 -7.52 -0.53
C VAL A 37 0.49 -6.89 -1.89
N THR A 38 -0.59 -6.41 -2.51
CA THR A 38 -0.51 -5.67 -3.77
C THR A 38 -1.09 -4.28 -3.60
N ILE A 39 -0.63 -3.37 -4.45
CA ILE A 39 -1.11 -1.99 -4.48
C ILE A 39 -1.41 -1.62 -5.92
N ALA A 40 -2.56 -1.00 -6.15
CA ALA A 40 -2.95 -0.54 -7.47
C ALA A 40 -3.45 0.89 -7.39
N LYS A 41 -3.12 1.69 -8.40
CA LYS A 41 -3.58 3.07 -8.48
C LYS A 41 -4.84 3.11 -9.35
N ASP A 42 -5.94 3.59 -8.77
CA ASP A 42 -7.17 3.95 -9.49
C ASP A 42 -7.58 2.93 -10.57
N GLY A 43 -7.65 1.66 -10.17
CA GLY A 43 -8.07 0.60 -11.09
C GLY A 43 -7.00 0.12 -12.05
N GLY A 44 -5.76 0.56 -11.88
CA GLY A 44 -4.65 0.12 -12.71
C GLY A 44 -4.15 -1.27 -12.36
N THR A 45 -3.07 -1.69 -13.02
CA THR A 45 -2.47 -2.99 -12.79
C THR A 45 -1.84 -3.05 -11.40
N PRO A 46 -2.17 -4.06 -10.60
CA PRO A 46 -1.57 -4.20 -9.27
C PRO A 46 -0.05 -4.44 -9.33
N ALA A 47 0.66 -3.85 -8.37
CA ALA A 47 2.10 -4.05 -8.19
C ALA A 47 2.36 -4.69 -6.84
N ASN A 48 3.52 -5.32 -6.69
CA ASN A 48 3.93 -5.90 -5.42
C ASN A 48 4.24 -4.77 -4.43
N ALA A 49 3.46 -4.69 -3.34
CA ALA A 49 3.62 -3.64 -2.35
C ALA A 49 4.98 -3.70 -1.64
N ALA A 50 5.63 -4.86 -1.60
CA ALA A 50 6.95 -5.01 -0.98
C ALA A 50 8.10 -4.58 -1.90
N SER A 51 7.79 -4.17 -3.14
CA SER A 51 8.80 -3.70 -4.09
C SER A 51 8.81 -2.18 -4.14
N ILE A 52 9.90 -1.55 -3.71
CA ILE A 52 10.04 -0.09 -3.76
C ILE A 52 9.89 0.40 -5.20
N LEU A 53 10.56 -0.25 -6.14
CA LEU A 53 10.50 0.15 -7.54
C LEU A 53 9.10 -0.02 -8.12
N GLY A 54 8.41 -1.10 -7.74
CA GLY A 54 7.05 -1.34 -8.18
C GLY A 54 6.08 -0.27 -7.68
N VAL A 55 6.23 0.14 -6.43
CA VAL A 55 5.40 1.18 -5.83
C VAL A 55 5.67 2.54 -6.50
N ILE A 56 6.94 2.90 -6.66
CA ILE A 56 7.31 4.17 -7.28
C ILE A 56 6.82 4.24 -8.73
N ALA A 57 6.89 3.12 -9.45
CA ALA A 57 6.48 3.06 -10.85
C ALA A 57 4.99 3.36 -11.05
N LEU A 58 4.17 3.24 -10.01
CA LEU A 58 2.75 3.57 -10.12
C LEU A 58 2.47 5.06 -10.25
N GLY A 59 3.42 5.91 -9.87
CA GLY A 59 3.25 7.37 -9.99
C GLY A 59 2.14 7.91 -9.11
N ILE A 60 2.07 7.46 -7.87
CA ILE A 60 1.01 7.83 -6.94
C ILE A 60 1.30 9.20 -6.32
N ASP A 61 0.32 10.11 -6.42
CA ASP A 61 0.41 11.48 -5.90
C ASP A 61 -0.49 11.67 -4.68
N GLN A 62 -0.30 12.78 -3.98
CA GLN A 62 -1.16 13.15 -2.87
C GLN A 62 -2.62 13.23 -3.33
N GLY A 63 -3.50 12.66 -2.53
CA GLY A 63 -4.93 12.67 -2.82
C GLY A 63 -5.39 11.57 -3.75
N ASP A 64 -4.47 10.83 -4.36
CA ASP A 64 -4.83 9.69 -5.20
C ASP A 64 -5.43 8.58 -4.34
N GLU A 65 -6.43 7.91 -4.89
CA GLU A 65 -6.97 6.70 -4.27
C GLU A 65 -6.23 5.49 -4.80
N ILE A 66 -5.82 4.63 -3.87
CA ILE A 66 -5.18 3.37 -4.23
C ILE A 66 -5.95 2.22 -3.59
N THR A 67 -5.79 1.04 -4.16
CA THR A 67 -6.39 -0.17 -3.63
C THR A 67 -5.29 -1.10 -3.13
N LEU A 68 -5.38 -1.45 -1.85
CA LEU A 68 -4.50 -2.45 -1.25
C LEU A 68 -5.24 -3.77 -1.18
N SER A 69 -4.57 -4.85 -1.52
CA SER A 69 -5.11 -6.20 -1.37
C SER A 69 -4.06 -7.07 -0.70
N ALA A 70 -4.51 -7.92 0.22
CA ALA A 70 -3.63 -8.86 0.90
C ALA A 70 -4.30 -10.21 0.97
N ASP A 71 -3.51 -11.27 0.92
CA ASP A 71 -4.00 -12.64 0.91
C ASP A 71 -3.23 -13.43 1.95
N GLY A 72 -3.95 -13.97 2.95
CA GLY A 72 -3.34 -14.74 4.01
C GLY A 72 -3.92 -14.43 5.37
N ASP A 73 -3.44 -15.14 6.39
CA ASP A 73 -3.88 -14.94 7.76
C ASP A 73 -3.47 -13.55 8.24
N GLY A 74 -4.43 -12.85 8.84
CA GLY A 74 -4.19 -11.50 9.33
C GLY A 74 -4.22 -10.43 8.25
N ALA A 75 -4.72 -10.75 7.05
CA ALA A 75 -4.75 -9.81 5.94
C ALA A 75 -5.41 -8.48 6.31
N GLU A 76 -6.54 -8.52 7.03
CA GLU A 76 -7.23 -7.28 7.41
C GLU A 76 -6.39 -6.41 8.33
N ARG A 77 -5.71 -7.03 9.30
CA ARG A 77 -4.83 -6.29 10.21
C ARG A 77 -3.66 -5.67 9.48
N VAL A 78 -3.06 -6.41 8.56
CA VAL A 78 -1.96 -5.91 7.74
C VAL A 78 -2.42 -4.71 6.92
N LEU A 79 -3.59 -4.82 6.28
CA LEU A 79 -4.11 -3.72 5.47
C LEU A 79 -4.46 -2.50 6.31
N ASP A 80 -4.98 -2.69 7.52
CA ASP A 80 -5.25 -1.57 8.42
C ASP A 80 -3.97 -0.80 8.75
N SER A 81 -2.90 -1.52 9.07
CA SER A 81 -1.61 -0.90 9.36
C SER A 81 -1.04 -0.16 8.15
N LEU A 82 -1.10 -0.77 6.97
CA LEU A 82 -0.59 -0.16 5.76
C LEU A 82 -1.43 1.04 5.34
N SER A 83 -2.76 0.95 5.53
CA SER A 83 -3.66 2.06 5.23
C SER A 83 -3.36 3.27 6.11
N ASP A 84 -3.13 3.06 7.39
CA ASP A 84 -2.78 4.14 8.31
C ASP A 84 -1.48 4.81 7.90
N LEU A 85 -0.51 4.00 7.47
CA LEU A 85 0.78 4.52 7.02
C LEU A 85 0.64 5.40 5.78
N LEU A 86 -0.19 4.97 4.82
CA LEU A 86 -0.39 5.71 3.58
C LEU A 86 -1.22 6.96 3.77
N ALA A 87 -2.17 6.94 4.70
CA ALA A 87 -3.03 8.09 4.97
C ALA A 87 -2.30 9.17 5.76
N ALA A 88 -1.23 8.83 6.46
CA ALA A 88 -0.47 9.78 7.25
C ALA A 88 0.42 10.64 6.36
N ASP A 89 0.67 11.88 6.83
CA ASP A 89 1.59 12.79 6.14
C ASP A 89 2.98 12.64 6.75
N HIS A 90 3.85 11.90 6.07
CA HIS A 90 5.20 11.64 6.53
C HIS A 90 6.19 12.75 6.19
N ASP A 91 5.71 13.78 5.51
CA ASP A 91 6.54 14.93 5.13
C ASP A 91 6.37 16.11 6.06
N ALA A 92 5.48 15.97 7.03
CA ALA A 92 5.22 17.03 8.00
C ALA A 92 6.37 17.17 9.02
#